data_68361cd29a42b0471631a83ed6b0dcdd
#
_entry.id   68361cd29a42b0471631a83ed6b0dcdd
#
_cell.length_a   1.000
_cell.length_b   1.000
_cell.length_c   1.000
_cell.angle_alpha   90.00
_cell.angle_beta   90.00
_cell.angle_gamma   90.00
#
_symmetry.space_group_name_H-M   'P 1'
#
loop_
_entity.id
_entity.type
_entity.pdbx_description
1 polymer ?
#
loop_
_entity_poly.entity_id
_entity_poly.type
_entity_poly.pdbx_seq_one_letter_code
_entity_poly.pdbx_strand_id
1 'polypeptide(L)'
;MKLLICMSIAGSIPVVICLLMYLIQRADYNYTLGRRLLITGIFFYLMPVQLIKYLIPKDVFPTSMLITDESQLYLSGSLSFTPERQGEYIWMPQWFDIISKIWLVAIIIFAIYQIICFWRGAHSIQNYIFDKVEDSDNNQVYYLIPDGICGPCTVGFFRQKIVFPESFPMLHSEYDMVYKHEHSHLKNHDNLVKVLCLLVLCLHWMNPVAYLLLFLYIDTAEIVSDSAAVQG
;
A
#
# COMPACT_ATOMS: atom_id res chain seq x y z
N MET A 1 16.61 -2.71 10.60
CA MET A 1 16.29 -4.01 9.97
C MET A 1 15.23 -4.83 10.73
N LYS A 2 15.36 -5.09 12.06
CA LYS A 2 14.31 -5.82 12.84
C LYS A 2 12.93 -5.19 12.71
N LEU A 3 12.81 -3.86 12.79
CA LEU A 3 11.55 -3.12 12.63
C LEU A 3 10.90 -3.41 11.27
N LEU A 4 11.66 -3.32 10.18
CA LEU A 4 11.15 -3.56 8.82
C LEU A 4 10.71 -5.01 8.61
N ILE A 5 11.40 -5.98 9.20
CA ILE A 5 10.99 -7.38 9.15
C ILE A 5 9.64 -7.57 9.86
N CYS A 6 9.46 -6.97 11.04
CA CYS A 6 8.18 -7.05 11.77
C CYS A 6 7.04 -6.35 11.00
N MET A 7 7.30 -5.19 10.41
CA MET A 7 6.34 -4.50 9.53
C MET A 7 5.99 -5.36 8.32
N SER A 8 7.00 -5.99 7.71
CA SER A 8 6.84 -6.91 6.58
C SER A 8 5.93 -8.09 6.92
N ILE A 9 6.13 -8.71 8.06
CA ILE A 9 5.29 -9.83 8.53
C ILE A 9 3.87 -9.33 8.84
N ALA A 10 3.74 -8.24 9.61
CA ALA A 10 2.45 -7.69 9.99
C ALA A 10 1.60 -7.29 8.77
N GLY A 11 2.21 -6.63 7.78
CA GLY A 11 1.54 -6.24 6.54
C GLY A 11 1.17 -7.43 5.65
N SER A 12 1.94 -8.52 5.71
CA SER A 12 1.65 -9.72 4.92
C SER A 12 0.38 -10.45 5.37
N ILE A 13 0.02 -10.38 6.65
CA ILE A 13 -1.12 -11.10 7.20
C ILE A 13 -2.44 -10.74 6.50
N PRO A 14 -2.86 -9.46 6.41
CA PRO A 14 -4.10 -9.10 5.72
C PRO A 14 -4.10 -9.48 4.23
N VAL A 15 -2.93 -9.42 3.56
CA VAL A 15 -2.81 -9.79 2.15
C VAL A 15 -3.02 -11.29 1.95
N VAL A 16 -2.42 -12.12 2.81
CA VAL A 16 -2.61 -13.58 2.78
C VAL A 16 -4.05 -13.95 3.10
N ILE A 17 -4.68 -13.30 4.08
CA ILE A 17 -6.10 -13.50 4.38
C ILE A 17 -6.96 -13.15 3.18
N CYS A 18 -6.71 -12.02 2.51
CA CYS A 18 -7.42 -11.61 1.31
C CYS A 18 -7.28 -12.65 0.20
N LEU A 19 -6.06 -13.14 -0.05
CA LEU A 19 -5.81 -14.20 -1.03
C LEU A 19 -6.56 -15.49 -0.70
N LEU A 20 -6.51 -15.93 0.55
CA LEU A 20 -7.23 -17.14 0.99
C LEU A 20 -8.74 -16.98 0.81
N MET A 21 -9.31 -15.82 1.18
CA MET A 21 -10.72 -15.53 0.96
C MET A 21 -11.07 -15.57 -0.54
N TYR A 22 -10.24 -14.96 -1.39
CA TYR A 22 -10.41 -14.99 -2.84
C TYR A 22 -10.39 -16.43 -3.39
N LEU A 23 -9.46 -17.27 -2.93
CA LEU A 23 -9.35 -18.66 -3.39
C LEU A 23 -10.51 -19.55 -2.90
N ILE A 24 -11.01 -19.32 -1.69
CA ILE A 24 -12.09 -20.12 -1.09
C ILE A 24 -13.46 -19.70 -1.65
N GLN A 25 -13.72 -18.42 -1.77
CA GLN A 25 -15.04 -17.88 -2.10
C GLN A 25 -15.27 -17.63 -3.59
N ARG A 26 -14.33 -17.89 -4.44
CA ARG A 26 -14.28 -17.69 -5.92
C ARG A 26 -15.50 -16.99 -6.56
N ALA A 27 -16.72 -17.55 -6.44
CA ALA A 27 -17.92 -17.03 -7.05
C ALA A 27 -18.62 -15.93 -6.23
N ASP A 28 -18.51 -15.98 -4.90
CA ASP A 28 -19.20 -15.07 -3.97
C ASP A 28 -18.21 -14.10 -3.28
N TYR A 29 -17.03 -13.90 -3.86
CA TYR A 29 -16.01 -13.05 -3.26
C TYR A 29 -16.44 -11.60 -3.19
N ASN A 30 -16.42 -11.04 -1.97
CA ASN A 30 -16.74 -9.65 -1.76
C ASN A 30 -15.50 -8.76 -2.03
N TYR A 31 -15.38 -8.24 -3.25
CA TYR A 31 -14.25 -7.40 -3.68
C TYR A 31 -14.12 -6.11 -2.87
N THR A 32 -15.23 -5.55 -2.38
CA THR A 32 -15.18 -4.37 -1.49
C THR A 32 -14.51 -4.67 -0.16
N LEU A 33 -14.80 -5.83 0.42
CA LEU A 33 -14.14 -6.30 1.63
C LEU A 33 -12.66 -6.62 1.37
N GLY A 34 -12.36 -7.30 0.27
CA GLY A 34 -10.99 -7.59 -0.17
C GLY A 34 -10.15 -6.33 -0.29
N ARG A 35 -10.69 -5.31 -0.96
CA ARG A 35 -10.04 -4.01 -1.09
C ARG A 35 -9.73 -3.37 0.27
N ARG A 36 -10.66 -3.40 1.22
CA ARG A 36 -10.43 -2.87 2.59
C ARG A 36 -9.32 -3.64 3.31
N LEU A 37 -9.26 -4.96 3.16
CA LEU A 37 -8.19 -5.78 3.73
C LEU A 37 -6.83 -5.45 3.12
N LEU A 38 -6.74 -5.23 1.81
CA LEU A 38 -5.50 -4.82 1.14
C LEU A 38 -5.03 -3.43 1.61
N ILE A 39 -5.94 -2.46 1.76
CA ILE A 39 -5.62 -1.14 2.32
C ILE A 39 -5.13 -1.27 3.78
N THR A 40 -5.74 -2.14 4.57
CA THR A 40 -5.27 -2.45 5.93
C THR A 40 -3.86 -3.06 5.90
N GLY A 41 -3.57 -3.92 4.92
CA GLY A 41 -2.22 -4.45 4.68
C GLY A 41 -1.19 -3.35 4.41
N ILE A 42 -1.51 -2.39 3.54
CA ILE A 42 -0.67 -1.22 3.26
C ILE A 42 -0.36 -0.45 4.55
N PHE A 43 -1.39 -0.23 5.38
CA PHE A 43 -1.23 0.46 6.65
C PHE A 43 -0.22 -0.26 7.56
N PHE A 44 -0.33 -1.59 7.72
CA PHE A 44 0.61 -2.37 8.54
C PHE A 44 2.02 -2.45 7.94
N TYR A 45 2.16 -2.41 6.63
CA TYR A 45 3.46 -2.32 5.98
C TYR A 45 4.16 -0.98 6.21
N LEU A 46 3.41 0.12 6.26
CA LEU A 46 3.97 1.47 6.39
C LEU A 46 4.07 1.93 7.84
N MET A 47 3.20 1.43 8.73
CA MET A 47 3.18 1.85 10.12
C MET A 47 4.00 0.89 11.00
N PRO A 48 5.00 1.40 11.73
CA PRO A 48 5.77 0.60 12.67
C PRO A 48 4.92 0.28 13.92
N VAL A 49 4.10 -0.77 13.84
CA VAL A 49 3.19 -1.20 14.92
C VAL A 49 3.91 -1.34 16.25
N GLN A 50 5.20 -1.67 16.24
CA GLN A 50 6.02 -1.78 17.44
C GLN A 50 6.16 -0.44 18.20
N LEU A 51 5.96 0.71 17.53
CA LEU A 51 6.00 2.01 18.20
C LEU A 51 4.76 2.26 19.06
N ILE A 52 3.68 1.51 18.85
CA ILE A 52 2.44 1.61 19.65
C ILE A 52 2.75 1.37 21.13
N LYS A 53 3.70 0.47 21.45
CA LYS A 53 4.12 0.22 22.82
C LYS A 53 4.64 1.47 23.57
N TYR A 54 5.15 2.47 22.82
CA TYR A 54 5.62 3.74 23.43
C TYR A 54 4.49 4.76 23.63
N LEU A 55 3.35 4.55 22.93
CA LEU A 55 2.14 5.38 23.09
C LEU A 55 1.25 4.90 24.22
N ILE A 56 1.40 3.64 24.66
CA ILE A 56 0.62 3.08 25.76
C ILE A 56 1.34 3.43 27.07
N PRO A 57 0.70 4.15 28.00
CA PRO A 57 1.28 4.43 29.31
C PRO A 57 1.66 3.12 30.01
N LYS A 58 2.81 3.08 30.64
CA LYS A 58 3.32 1.88 31.33
C LYS A 58 2.39 1.36 32.44
N ASP A 59 1.56 2.25 32.96
CA ASP A 59 0.61 1.96 34.04
C ASP A 59 -0.56 1.07 33.60
N VAL A 60 -0.77 0.91 32.27
CA VAL A 60 -1.84 0.05 31.72
C VAL A 60 -1.45 -1.44 31.76
N PHE A 61 -0.16 -1.75 31.78
CA PHE A 61 0.30 -3.13 31.90
C PHE A 61 0.46 -3.45 33.39
N PRO A 62 -0.27 -4.45 33.93
CA PRO A 62 -0.05 -4.89 35.30
C PRO A 62 1.40 -5.37 35.42
N THR A 63 2.19 -4.65 36.21
CA THR A 63 3.58 -4.93 36.52
C THR A 63 3.82 -6.34 37.06
N SER A 64 2.76 -6.99 37.50
CA SER A 64 2.78 -8.37 38.07
C SER A 64 3.13 -9.47 37.03
N MET A 65 3.05 -9.20 35.72
CA MET A 65 3.45 -10.21 34.70
C MET A 65 4.91 -10.09 34.26
N LEU A 66 5.62 -9.02 34.64
CA LEU A 66 7.02 -8.81 34.27
C LEU A 66 7.97 -8.89 35.48
N ILE A 67 7.43 -9.07 36.67
CA ILE A 67 8.21 -9.44 37.85
C ILE A 67 8.32 -10.95 37.83
N THR A 68 9.02 -11.51 36.90
CA THR A 68 9.71 -12.75 37.13
C THR A 68 10.85 -12.39 38.06
N ASP A 69 10.54 -12.39 39.35
CA ASP A 69 11.42 -12.81 40.43
C ASP A 69 12.91 -12.42 40.41
N GLU A 70 13.25 -11.18 40.01
CA GLU A 70 14.56 -10.65 40.43
C GLU A 70 14.63 -10.60 41.95
N SER A 71 13.52 -10.35 42.65
CA SER A 71 13.48 -10.32 44.12
C SER A 71 13.64 -11.73 44.75
N GLN A 72 13.21 -12.81 44.10
CA GLN A 72 13.43 -14.18 44.59
C GLN A 72 14.86 -14.67 44.34
N LEU A 73 15.53 -14.16 43.26
CA LEU A 73 16.92 -14.48 43.01
C LEU A 73 17.89 -13.88 44.07
N TYR A 74 17.52 -12.73 44.65
CA TYR A 74 18.31 -12.12 45.73
C TYR A 74 18.17 -12.85 47.07
N LEU A 75 17.12 -13.64 47.26
CA LEU A 75 16.89 -14.42 48.50
C LEU A 75 17.63 -15.78 48.52
N SER A 76 18.08 -16.29 47.38
CA SER A 76 18.81 -17.55 47.31
C SER A 76 20.35 -17.44 47.40
N GLY A 77 20.87 -16.28 47.70
CA GLY A 77 22.21 -16.05 48.29
C GLY A 77 23.45 -16.57 47.56
N SER A 78 23.39 -17.06 46.32
CA SER A 78 24.54 -17.73 45.72
C SER A 78 24.80 -17.45 44.22
N LEU A 79 24.13 -16.48 43.62
CA LEU A 79 24.47 -16.06 42.27
C LEU A 79 24.68 -14.53 42.26
N SER A 80 25.93 -14.13 42.34
CA SER A 80 26.37 -12.77 42.02
C SER A 80 26.08 -12.53 40.54
N PHE A 81 24.85 -12.10 40.23
CA PHE A 81 24.56 -11.50 38.96
C PHE A 81 25.20 -10.12 38.97
N THR A 82 26.37 -10.01 38.35
CA THR A 82 26.94 -8.71 38.01
C THR A 82 25.96 -8.02 37.07
N PRO A 83 25.62 -6.75 37.32
CA PRO A 83 24.72 -5.98 36.46
C PRO A 83 25.26 -5.72 35.03
N GLU A 84 26.35 -6.33 34.66
CA GLU A 84 26.98 -6.20 33.33
C GLU A 84 26.29 -6.95 32.21
N ARG A 85 25.23 -7.71 32.46
CA ARG A 85 24.38 -8.25 31.38
C ARG A 85 23.29 -7.28 30.92
N GLN A 86 23.49 -5.97 31.07
CA GLN A 86 22.76 -5.01 30.27
C GLN A 86 23.25 -5.12 28.83
N GLY A 87 22.48 -5.88 28.04
CA GLY A 87 22.69 -5.98 26.62
C GLY A 87 23.79 -6.97 26.26
N GLU A 88 23.49 -8.26 26.35
CA GLU A 88 24.01 -9.13 25.30
C GLU A 88 23.44 -8.56 24.01
N TYR A 89 24.13 -7.56 23.45
CA TYR A 89 24.07 -7.31 22.03
C TYR A 89 24.32 -8.66 21.40
N ILE A 90 23.28 -9.29 20.86
CA ILE A 90 23.47 -10.45 20.00
C ILE A 90 24.51 -9.97 19.00
N TRP A 91 25.73 -10.47 19.13
CA TRP A 91 26.86 -10.08 18.30
C TRP A 91 26.45 -10.34 16.84
N MET A 92 25.97 -9.30 16.18
CA MET A 92 25.59 -9.40 14.78
C MET A 92 26.90 -9.52 14.00
N PRO A 93 27.10 -10.60 13.25
CA PRO A 93 28.30 -10.75 12.44
C PRO A 93 28.52 -9.52 11.55
N GLN A 94 29.77 -9.12 11.31
CA GLN A 94 30.09 -7.95 10.49
C GLN A 94 29.43 -7.98 9.10
N TRP A 95 29.23 -9.18 8.53
CA TRP A 95 28.50 -9.36 7.27
C TRP A 95 27.06 -8.87 7.32
N PHE A 96 26.39 -8.87 8.49
CA PHE A 96 25.04 -8.35 8.64
C PHE A 96 24.97 -6.83 8.46
N ASP A 97 26.01 -6.11 8.91
CA ASP A 97 26.11 -4.66 8.68
C ASP A 97 26.32 -4.35 7.20
N ILE A 98 27.15 -5.13 6.53
CA ILE A 98 27.36 -5.01 5.08
C ILE A 98 26.06 -5.27 4.31
N ILE A 99 25.35 -6.36 4.64
CA ILE A 99 24.06 -6.69 4.00
C ILE A 99 23.03 -5.57 4.24
N SER A 100 22.98 -5.02 5.45
CA SER A 100 22.03 -3.94 5.76
C SER A 100 22.31 -2.66 4.97
N LYS A 101 23.58 -2.34 4.71
CA LYS A 101 23.99 -1.21 3.85
C LYS A 101 23.64 -1.46 2.39
N ILE A 102 23.96 -2.65 1.87
CA ILE A 102 23.59 -3.03 0.49
C ILE A 102 22.07 -2.95 0.31
N TRP A 103 21.30 -3.45 1.27
CA TRP A 103 19.86 -3.41 1.25
C TRP A 103 19.31 -1.98 1.26
N LEU A 104 19.88 -1.08 2.06
CA LEU A 104 19.51 0.34 2.07
C LEU A 104 19.79 1.00 0.71
N VAL A 105 20.96 0.72 0.11
CA VAL A 105 21.30 1.24 -1.22
C VAL A 105 20.32 0.73 -2.26
N ALA A 106 19.94 -0.54 -2.21
CA ALA A 106 18.96 -1.13 -3.12
C ALA A 106 17.57 -0.45 -3.00
N ILE A 107 17.11 -0.15 -1.77
CA ILE A 107 15.87 0.61 -1.55
C ILE A 107 15.95 1.98 -2.22
N ILE A 108 17.04 2.72 -2.04
CA ILE A 108 17.21 4.06 -2.61
C ILE A 108 17.18 4.00 -4.13
N ILE A 109 17.91 3.07 -4.74
CA ILE A 109 17.93 2.91 -6.21
C ILE A 109 16.55 2.57 -6.72
N PHE A 110 15.85 1.62 -6.08
CA PHE A 110 14.51 1.21 -6.48
C PHE A 110 13.49 2.35 -6.31
N ALA A 111 13.57 3.12 -5.22
CA ALA A 111 12.72 4.27 -5.00
C ALA A 111 12.93 5.36 -6.05
N ILE A 112 14.19 5.68 -6.38
CA ILE A 112 14.52 6.65 -7.44
C ILE A 112 13.96 6.17 -8.79
N TYR A 113 14.14 4.90 -9.13
CA TYR A 113 13.59 4.30 -10.35
C TYR A 113 12.07 4.46 -10.41
N GLN A 114 11.36 4.12 -9.34
CA GLN A 114 9.89 4.24 -9.27
C GLN A 114 9.42 5.70 -9.39
N ILE A 115 10.11 6.63 -8.72
CA ILE A 115 9.80 8.06 -8.81
C ILE A 115 9.97 8.57 -10.25
N ILE A 116 11.06 8.19 -10.92
CA ILE A 116 11.31 8.58 -12.31
C ILE A 116 10.24 8.01 -13.23
N CYS A 117 9.91 6.72 -13.12
CA CYS A 117 8.88 6.07 -13.94
C CYS A 117 7.51 6.72 -13.73
N PHE A 118 7.13 6.97 -12.47
CA PHE A 118 5.88 7.62 -12.13
C PHE A 118 5.82 9.06 -12.67
N TRP A 119 6.87 9.84 -12.45
CA TRP A 119 6.94 11.23 -12.90
C TRP A 119 6.87 11.34 -14.41
N ARG A 120 7.62 10.48 -15.13
CA ARG A 120 7.58 10.45 -16.61
C ARG A 120 6.19 10.09 -17.13
N GLY A 121 5.54 9.08 -16.56
CA GLY A 121 4.19 8.67 -16.93
C GLY A 121 3.15 9.77 -16.71
N ALA A 122 3.12 10.33 -15.49
CA ALA A 122 2.17 11.37 -15.13
C ALA A 122 2.38 12.67 -15.93
N HIS A 123 3.64 13.09 -16.11
CA HIS A 123 3.97 14.31 -16.86
C HIS A 123 3.70 14.14 -18.35
N SER A 124 3.96 12.96 -18.91
CA SER A 124 3.68 12.67 -20.30
C SER A 124 2.21 12.92 -20.64
N ILE A 125 1.28 12.36 -19.88
CA ILE A 125 -0.15 12.50 -20.14
C ILE A 125 -0.65 13.92 -19.88
N GLN A 126 -0.21 14.54 -18.77
CA GLN A 126 -0.65 15.90 -18.42
C GLN A 126 -0.30 16.96 -19.49
N ASN A 127 0.82 16.80 -20.17
CA ASN A 127 1.24 17.73 -21.23
C ASN A 127 0.38 17.66 -22.50
N TYR A 128 -0.33 16.56 -22.68
CA TYR A 128 -1.21 16.37 -23.84
C TYR A 128 -2.66 16.78 -23.58
N ILE A 129 -3.02 17.16 -22.35
CA ILE A 129 -4.35 17.69 -22.05
C ILE A 129 -4.48 19.07 -22.69
N PHE A 130 -5.40 19.22 -23.66
CA PHE A 130 -5.58 20.46 -24.39
C PHE A 130 -6.91 21.13 -24.12
N ASP A 131 -7.94 20.41 -23.65
CA ASP A 131 -9.24 20.99 -23.40
C ASP A 131 -9.89 20.39 -22.14
N LYS A 132 -10.85 21.14 -21.55
CA LYS A 132 -11.68 20.75 -20.43
C LYS A 132 -13.13 20.85 -20.83
N VAL A 133 -13.85 19.75 -20.79
CA VAL A 133 -15.27 19.70 -21.10
C VAL A 133 -16.07 19.53 -19.80
N GLU A 134 -17.07 20.38 -19.66
CA GLU A 134 -18.06 20.31 -18.59
C GLU A 134 -19.41 19.97 -19.22
N ASP A 135 -19.87 18.75 -19.01
CA ASP A 135 -21.19 18.33 -19.45
C ASP A 135 -22.24 18.88 -18.47
N SER A 136 -22.99 19.87 -18.93
CA SER A 136 -24.00 20.55 -18.11
C SER A 136 -25.20 19.66 -17.77
N ASP A 137 -25.48 18.66 -18.59
CA ASP A 137 -26.66 17.80 -18.42
C ASP A 137 -26.44 16.77 -17.29
N ASN A 138 -25.20 16.25 -17.16
CA ASN A 138 -24.85 15.23 -16.20
C ASN A 138 -23.94 15.73 -15.07
N ASN A 139 -23.54 17.00 -15.07
CA ASN A 139 -22.58 17.59 -14.14
C ASN A 139 -21.23 16.80 -14.11
N GLN A 140 -20.81 16.31 -15.29
CA GLN A 140 -19.60 15.51 -15.49
C GLN A 140 -18.49 16.40 -16.01
N VAL A 141 -17.27 16.22 -15.46
CA VAL A 141 -16.08 16.97 -15.88
C VAL A 141 -15.02 15.99 -16.36
N TYR A 142 -14.55 16.20 -17.59
CA TYR A 142 -13.47 15.41 -18.16
C TYR A 142 -12.54 16.27 -19.01
N TYR A 143 -11.40 15.72 -19.36
CA TYR A 143 -10.37 16.40 -20.12
C TYR A 143 -10.08 15.64 -21.41
N LEU A 144 -9.77 16.37 -22.48
CA LEU A 144 -9.48 15.79 -23.78
C LEU A 144 -7.98 15.72 -24.04
N ILE A 145 -7.58 14.62 -24.67
CA ILE A 145 -6.22 14.39 -25.17
C ILE A 145 -6.27 13.98 -26.64
N PRO A 146 -5.20 14.21 -27.42
CA PRO A 146 -5.09 13.71 -28.78
C PRO A 146 -5.18 12.18 -28.84
N ASP A 147 -5.71 11.69 -29.95
CA ASP A 147 -5.83 10.26 -30.21
C ASP A 147 -4.47 9.56 -30.27
N GLY A 148 -4.46 8.30 -29.87
CA GLY A 148 -3.26 7.45 -29.94
C GLY A 148 -2.30 7.58 -28.77
N ILE A 149 -2.57 8.45 -27.78
CA ILE A 149 -1.74 8.58 -26.56
C ILE A 149 -2.11 7.51 -25.54
N CYS A 150 -3.37 7.46 -25.14
CA CYS A 150 -3.93 6.42 -24.30
C CYS A 150 -5.44 6.32 -24.52
N GLY A 151 -6.08 5.27 -24.02
CA GLY A 151 -7.53 5.17 -23.91
C GLY A 151 -8.07 6.06 -22.78
N PRO A 152 -9.40 6.03 -22.55
CA PRO A 152 -10.00 6.65 -21.39
C PRO A 152 -9.25 6.21 -20.13
N CYS A 153 -8.91 7.15 -19.26
CA CYS A 153 -8.19 6.82 -18.02
C CYS A 153 -8.28 7.94 -16.99
N THR A 154 -8.09 7.57 -15.72
CA THR A 154 -7.96 8.52 -14.62
C THR A 154 -6.49 8.82 -14.35
N VAL A 155 -6.06 10.07 -14.54
CA VAL A 155 -4.69 10.53 -14.33
C VAL A 155 -4.57 11.47 -13.14
N GLY A 156 -3.36 11.52 -12.56
CA GLY A 156 -3.05 12.38 -11.43
C GLY A 156 -3.04 11.64 -10.11
N PHE A 157 -2.56 12.33 -9.10
CA PHE A 157 -2.25 11.77 -7.77
C PHE A 157 -3.12 12.41 -6.69
N PHE A 158 -2.92 13.70 -6.37
CA PHE A 158 -3.78 14.43 -5.45
C PHE A 158 -4.97 15.08 -6.14
N ARG A 159 -4.77 15.57 -7.36
CA ARG A 159 -5.81 16.16 -8.19
C ARG A 159 -6.03 15.24 -9.38
N GLN A 160 -6.85 14.27 -9.18
CA GLN A 160 -7.18 13.29 -10.21
C GLN A 160 -8.12 13.91 -11.26
N LYS A 161 -7.92 13.53 -12.51
CA LYS A 161 -8.69 13.99 -13.67
C LYS A 161 -9.04 12.79 -14.53
N ILE A 162 -10.26 12.76 -15.03
CA ILE A 162 -10.69 11.78 -16.04
C ILE A 162 -10.31 12.35 -17.41
N VAL A 163 -9.69 11.53 -18.24
CA VAL A 163 -9.16 11.92 -19.54
C VAL A 163 -9.74 11.01 -20.61
N PHE A 164 -10.21 11.59 -21.71
CA PHE A 164 -10.73 10.88 -22.87
C PHE A 164 -9.96 11.26 -24.14
N PRO A 165 -9.73 10.32 -25.08
CA PRO A 165 -9.28 10.65 -26.43
C PRO A 165 -10.33 11.48 -27.17
N GLU A 166 -9.90 12.36 -28.08
CA GLU A 166 -10.77 13.23 -28.86
C GLU A 166 -11.78 12.45 -29.72
N SER A 167 -11.34 11.33 -30.32
CA SER A 167 -12.20 10.47 -31.16
C SER A 167 -13.03 9.45 -30.37
N PHE A 168 -13.03 9.51 -29.03
CA PHE A 168 -13.80 8.55 -28.24
C PHE A 168 -15.29 8.67 -28.60
N PRO A 169 -15.95 7.54 -28.97
CA PRO A 169 -17.33 7.57 -29.42
C PRO A 169 -18.26 8.05 -28.29
N MET A 170 -18.86 9.21 -28.49
CA MET A 170 -19.83 9.83 -27.56
C MET A 170 -21.24 9.23 -27.71
N LEU A 171 -21.34 7.93 -28.04
CA LEU A 171 -22.64 7.24 -27.99
C LEU A 171 -23.07 7.16 -26.53
N HIS A 172 -24.20 7.76 -26.16
CA HIS A 172 -24.60 8.01 -24.79
C HIS A 172 -24.45 6.81 -23.82
N SER A 173 -24.72 5.60 -24.27
CA SER A 173 -24.64 4.41 -23.39
C SER A 173 -23.21 3.93 -23.11
N GLU A 174 -22.34 3.96 -24.13
CA GLU A 174 -20.94 3.52 -23.96
C GLU A 174 -20.13 4.54 -23.20
N TYR A 175 -20.33 5.83 -23.50
CA TYR A 175 -19.68 6.92 -22.78
C TYR A 175 -20.02 6.90 -21.28
N ASP A 176 -21.30 6.79 -20.93
CA ASP A 176 -21.74 6.82 -19.52
C ASP A 176 -21.14 5.62 -18.72
N MET A 177 -21.07 4.45 -19.34
CA MET A 177 -20.46 3.28 -18.72
C MET A 177 -18.97 3.50 -18.45
N VAL A 178 -18.21 3.98 -19.45
CA VAL A 178 -16.77 4.24 -19.29
C VAL A 178 -16.52 5.39 -18.32
N TYR A 179 -17.34 6.44 -18.37
CA TYR A 179 -17.23 7.54 -17.40
C TYR A 179 -17.45 7.05 -15.97
N LYS A 180 -18.46 6.22 -15.71
CA LYS A 180 -18.72 5.64 -14.38
C LYS A 180 -17.57 4.75 -13.92
N HIS A 181 -16.97 3.98 -14.83
CA HIS A 181 -15.78 3.18 -14.53
C HIS A 181 -14.63 4.08 -14.06
N GLU A 182 -14.24 5.08 -14.84
CA GLU A 182 -13.16 6.00 -14.51
C GLU A 182 -13.49 6.84 -13.25
N HIS A 183 -14.75 7.25 -13.10
CA HIS A 183 -15.20 7.98 -11.92
C HIS A 183 -15.10 7.12 -10.63
N SER A 184 -15.30 5.81 -10.74
CA SER A 184 -15.08 4.88 -9.63
C SER A 184 -13.61 4.91 -9.15
N HIS A 185 -12.63 4.88 -10.07
CA HIS A 185 -11.21 5.00 -9.73
C HIS A 185 -10.90 6.34 -9.07
N LEU A 186 -11.48 7.43 -9.58
CA LEU A 186 -11.33 8.77 -9.01
C LEU A 186 -11.90 8.84 -7.59
N LYS A 187 -13.13 8.39 -7.39
CA LYS A 187 -13.83 8.36 -6.09
C LYS A 187 -13.08 7.52 -5.07
N ASN A 188 -12.50 6.44 -5.51
CA ASN A 188 -11.78 5.48 -4.68
C ASN A 188 -10.32 5.87 -4.42
N HIS A 189 -9.81 6.92 -5.05
CA HIS A 189 -8.40 7.34 -4.99
C HIS A 189 -7.42 6.23 -5.37
N ASP A 190 -7.76 5.39 -6.36
CA ASP A 190 -6.99 4.20 -6.69
C ASP A 190 -5.55 4.52 -7.11
N ASN A 191 -5.31 5.63 -7.81
CA ASN A 191 -3.96 6.07 -8.15
C ASN A 191 -3.11 6.39 -6.91
N LEU A 192 -3.71 6.97 -5.87
CA LEU A 192 -3.02 7.21 -4.59
C LEU A 192 -2.66 5.89 -3.92
N VAL A 193 -3.58 4.95 -3.88
CA VAL A 193 -3.33 3.64 -3.27
C VAL A 193 -2.30 2.84 -4.06
N LYS A 194 -2.32 2.88 -5.40
CA LYS A 194 -1.28 2.27 -6.25
C LYS A 194 0.12 2.83 -5.91
N VAL A 195 0.23 4.15 -5.67
CA VAL A 195 1.51 4.75 -5.24
C VAL A 195 1.93 4.31 -3.84
N LEU A 196 0.99 4.18 -2.91
CA LEU A 196 1.29 3.62 -1.58
C LEU A 196 1.75 2.15 -1.67
N CYS A 197 1.17 1.35 -2.56
CA CYS A 197 1.66 0.00 -2.85
C CYS A 197 3.10 0.02 -3.40
N LEU A 198 3.42 0.94 -4.30
CA LEU A 198 4.78 1.10 -4.81
C LEU A 198 5.76 1.51 -3.70
N LEU A 199 5.35 2.36 -2.77
CA LEU A 199 6.14 2.71 -1.59
C LEU A 199 6.39 1.48 -0.69
N VAL A 200 5.36 0.65 -0.47
CA VAL A 200 5.51 -0.64 0.23
C VAL A 200 6.53 -1.51 -0.47
N LEU A 201 6.46 -1.63 -1.81
CA LEU A 201 7.43 -2.40 -2.59
C LEU A 201 8.86 -1.86 -2.46
N CYS A 202 9.04 -0.53 -2.43
CA CYS A 202 10.37 0.06 -2.21
C CYS A 202 10.96 -0.34 -0.86
N LEU A 203 10.15 -0.31 0.20
CA LEU A 203 10.61 -0.64 1.56
C LEU A 203 10.79 -2.14 1.80
N HIS A 204 9.93 -2.95 1.18
CA HIS A 204 9.82 -4.39 1.39
C HIS A 204 10.11 -5.21 0.12
N TRP A 205 11.00 -4.71 -0.74
CA TRP A 205 11.29 -5.28 -2.06
C TRP A 205 11.70 -6.77 -2.05
N MET A 206 12.23 -7.27 -0.92
CA MET A 206 12.55 -8.70 -0.77
C MET A 206 11.35 -9.56 -0.37
N ASN A 207 10.22 -8.96 -0.02
CA ASN A 207 9.03 -9.69 0.41
C ASN A 207 8.12 -9.99 -0.80
N PRO A 208 7.96 -11.26 -1.21
CA PRO A 208 7.11 -11.61 -2.35
C PRO A 208 5.63 -11.27 -2.12
N VAL A 209 5.16 -11.25 -0.85
CA VAL A 209 3.78 -10.88 -0.52
C VAL A 209 3.50 -9.40 -0.78
N ALA A 210 4.52 -8.53 -0.72
CA ALA A 210 4.36 -7.13 -1.08
C ALA A 210 4.05 -6.94 -2.59
N TYR A 211 4.63 -7.76 -3.47
CA TYR A 211 4.28 -7.78 -4.90
C TYR A 211 2.86 -8.30 -5.13
N LEU A 212 2.48 -9.33 -4.38
CA LEU A 212 1.12 -9.87 -4.41
C LEU A 212 0.09 -8.83 -3.96
N LEU A 213 0.40 -7.99 -2.97
CA LEU A 213 -0.43 -6.87 -2.55
C LEU A 213 -0.77 -5.93 -3.71
N LEU A 214 0.25 -5.49 -4.47
CA LEU A 214 0.05 -4.60 -5.62
C LEU A 214 -0.82 -5.28 -6.69
N PHE A 215 -0.50 -6.55 -7.02
CA PHE A 215 -1.25 -7.31 -8.03
C PHE A 215 -2.72 -7.47 -7.65
N LEU A 216 -3.00 -7.94 -6.43
CA LEU A 216 -4.37 -8.12 -5.94
C LEU A 216 -5.12 -6.80 -5.83
N TYR A 217 -4.42 -5.70 -5.47
CA TYR A 217 -5.06 -4.40 -5.40
C TYR A 217 -5.50 -3.91 -6.78
N ILE A 218 -4.63 -4.01 -7.79
CA ILE A 218 -4.96 -3.60 -9.16
C ILE A 218 -6.17 -4.41 -9.66
N ASP A 219 -6.13 -5.73 -9.56
CA ASP A 219 -7.20 -6.63 -9.99
C ASP A 219 -8.53 -6.32 -9.28
N THR A 220 -8.48 -6.15 -7.96
CA THR A 220 -9.68 -5.81 -7.17
C THR A 220 -10.24 -4.43 -7.54
N ALA A 221 -9.39 -3.44 -7.80
CA ALA A 221 -9.81 -2.10 -8.19
C ALA A 221 -10.54 -2.11 -9.54
N GLU A 222 -10.02 -2.84 -10.53
CA GLU A 222 -10.67 -2.99 -11.85
C GLU A 222 -12.06 -3.64 -11.71
N ILE A 223 -12.17 -4.75 -10.97
CA ILE A 223 -13.47 -5.42 -10.79
C ILE A 223 -14.49 -4.55 -10.05
N VAL A 224 -14.04 -3.78 -9.04
CA VAL A 224 -14.92 -2.83 -8.33
C VAL A 224 -15.39 -1.72 -9.27
N SER A 225 -14.54 -1.21 -10.15
CA SER A 225 -14.89 -0.16 -11.11
C SER A 225 -15.81 -0.69 -12.21
N ASP A 226 -15.58 -1.90 -12.71
CA ASP A 226 -16.49 -2.57 -13.65
C ASP A 226 -17.88 -2.77 -13.05
N SER A 227 -17.94 -3.21 -11.79
CA SER A 227 -19.25 -3.38 -11.11
C SER A 227 -19.99 -2.06 -10.90
N ALA A 228 -19.27 -0.97 -10.67
CA ALA A 228 -19.86 0.37 -10.56
C ALA A 228 -20.39 0.90 -11.90
N ALA A 229 -19.71 0.55 -13.00
CA ALA A 229 -20.14 0.92 -14.35
C ALA A 229 -21.46 0.24 -14.78
N VAL A 230 -21.68 -1.00 -14.33
CA VAL A 230 -22.87 -1.80 -14.71
C VAL A 230 -24.09 -1.49 -13.81
N GLN A 231 -23.89 -1.13 -12.54
CA GLN A 231 -24.97 -0.92 -11.57
C GLN A 231 -25.62 0.48 -11.64
N GLY A 232 -25.10 1.39 -12.42
CA GLY A 232 -25.61 2.75 -12.62
C GLY A 232 -26.35 2.90 -13.91
#